data_987134226e0c6d4f3ad58c6885f99ae0
#
_entry.id   987134226e0c6d4f3ad58c6885f99ae0
#
_cell.length_a   1.000
_cell.length_b   1.000
_cell.length_c   1.000
_cell.angle_alpha   90.00
_cell.angle_beta   90.00
_cell.angle_gamma   90.00
#
_symmetry.space_group_name_H-M   'P 1'
#
loop_
_entity.id
_entity.type
_entity.pdbx_description
1 polymer ?
#
loop_
_entity_poly.entity_id
_entity_poly.type
_entity_poly.pdbx_seq_one_letter_code
_entity_poly.pdbx_strand_id
1 'polypeptide(L)'
;LNALWESLLQQDIHYIVNPASFVKSGQRIRLAKQIFDEKLACCLDTTILLSALAEQIGLDTLLIIEEGHSYLGVWLNETPNVDLIIDDIQALRKRYDLGEVVFIETTLLTQQVKFASALETAKQYIKDESRQHKFYLAIDVRQSRLRGIKPISSYQDKKNHLDETEI
;
A
#
# COMPACT_ATOMS: atom_id res chain seq x y z
N LEU A 1 -9.98 -6.24 8.96
CA LEU A 1 -8.98 -6.57 7.94
C LEU A 1 -9.15 -7.96 7.36
N ASN A 2 -9.30 -9.02 8.19
CA ASN A 2 -9.47 -10.38 7.68
C ASN A 2 -10.66 -10.52 6.70
N ALA A 3 -11.80 -9.91 7.01
CA ALA A 3 -12.97 -9.93 6.11
C ALA A 3 -12.70 -9.22 4.77
N LEU A 4 -11.95 -8.10 4.78
CA LEU A 4 -11.50 -7.43 3.55
C LEU A 4 -10.56 -8.33 2.74
N TRP A 5 -9.63 -9.00 3.42
CA TRP A 5 -8.71 -9.94 2.79
C TRP A 5 -9.45 -11.07 2.06
N GLU A 6 -10.37 -11.74 2.76
CA GLU A 6 -11.18 -12.82 2.19
C GLU A 6 -12.02 -12.35 0.99
N SER A 7 -12.57 -11.12 1.05
CA SER A 7 -13.30 -10.54 -0.07
C SER A 7 -12.40 -10.25 -1.27
N LEU A 8 -11.14 -9.83 -1.03
CA LEU A 8 -10.17 -9.57 -2.09
C LEU A 8 -9.65 -10.87 -2.73
N LEU A 9 -9.49 -11.96 -1.95
CA LEU A 9 -9.14 -13.27 -2.51
C LEU A 9 -10.15 -13.74 -3.55
N GLN A 10 -11.44 -13.44 -3.39
CA GLN A 10 -12.48 -13.79 -4.36
C GLN A 10 -12.38 -13.02 -5.67
N GLN A 11 -11.56 -11.96 -5.72
CA GLN A 11 -11.38 -11.17 -6.95
C GLN A 11 -10.42 -11.78 -7.94
N ASP A 12 -9.71 -12.84 -7.58
CA ASP A 12 -8.77 -13.58 -8.45
C ASP A 12 -7.73 -12.66 -9.12
N ILE A 13 -7.07 -11.84 -8.30
CA ILE A 13 -6.04 -10.90 -8.75
C ILE A 13 -4.72 -11.65 -8.89
N HIS A 14 -4.05 -11.48 -10.03
CA HIS A 14 -2.75 -12.09 -10.33
C HIS A 14 -1.60 -11.10 -10.20
N TYR A 15 -0.44 -11.58 -9.78
CA TYR A 15 0.74 -10.72 -9.65
C TYR A 15 1.35 -10.39 -11.01
N ILE A 16 1.70 -9.12 -11.20
CA ILE A 16 2.45 -8.66 -12.35
C ILE A 16 3.64 -7.82 -11.91
N VAL A 17 4.80 -8.07 -12.51
CA VAL A 17 5.94 -7.16 -12.42
C VAL A 17 5.73 -6.06 -13.45
N ASN A 18 5.62 -4.81 -12.99
CA ASN A 18 5.51 -3.70 -13.94
C ASN A 18 6.80 -3.61 -14.75
N PRO A 19 6.71 -3.49 -16.09
CA PRO A 19 7.89 -3.21 -16.90
C PRO A 19 8.54 -1.91 -16.41
N ALA A 20 9.87 -1.81 -16.53
CA ALA A 20 10.59 -0.59 -16.21
C ALA A 20 9.90 0.60 -16.90
N SER A 21 9.54 1.61 -16.12
CA SER A 21 8.89 2.79 -16.66
C SER A 21 9.87 3.50 -17.59
N PHE A 22 9.50 3.70 -18.87
CA PHE A 22 10.24 4.57 -19.79
C PHE A 22 10.10 6.05 -19.44
N VAL A 23 9.28 6.38 -18.45
CA VAL A 23 9.16 7.73 -17.87
C VAL A 23 10.33 7.95 -16.93
N LYS A 24 11.03 9.07 -17.08
CA LYS A 24 12.25 9.44 -16.33
C LYS A 24 12.08 9.48 -14.80
N SER A 25 10.85 9.43 -14.28
CA SER A 25 10.55 9.44 -12.86
C SER A 25 9.18 8.81 -12.57
N GLY A 26 9.12 8.00 -11.51
CA GLY A 26 7.89 7.42 -10.97
C GLY A 26 7.57 6.01 -11.44
N GLN A 27 6.72 5.33 -10.68
CA GLN A 27 6.16 4.02 -10.99
C GLN A 27 4.69 4.17 -11.36
N ARG A 28 4.24 3.49 -12.42
CA ARG A 28 2.81 3.41 -12.75
C ARG A 28 2.06 2.70 -11.61
N ILE A 29 0.97 3.29 -11.18
CA ILE A 29 0.04 2.74 -10.19
C ILE A 29 -1.28 2.41 -10.90
N ARG A 30 -1.83 1.22 -10.64
CA ARG A 30 -3.19 0.85 -11.02
C ARG A 30 -4.16 1.29 -9.93
N LEU A 31 -5.19 2.01 -10.32
CA LEU A 31 -6.30 2.32 -9.42
C LEU A 31 -7.20 1.09 -9.22
N ALA A 32 -7.99 1.08 -8.15
CA ALA A 32 -8.85 -0.06 -7.79
C ALA A 32 -9.68 -0.59 -8.96
N LYS A 33 -10.32 0.32 -9.74
CA LYS A 33 -11.08 -0.09 -10.93
C LYS A 33 -10.24 -0.85 -11.93
N GLN A 34 -9.01 -0.39 -12.22
CA GLN A 34 -8.11 -1.06 -13.17
C GLN A 34 -7.69 -2.44 -12.64
N ILE A 35 -7.37 -2.55 -11.34
CA ILE A 35 -7.01 -3.83 -10.71
C ILE A 35 -8.15 -4.84 -10.86
N PHE A 36 -9.40 -4.43 -10.59
CA PHE A 36 -10.56 -5.32 -10.68
C PHE A 36 -10.94 -5.68 -12.13
N ASP A 37 -10.78 -4.76 -13.07
CA ASP A 37 -11.07 -5.00 -14.48
C ASP A 37 -9.98 -5.88 -15.14
N GLU A 38 -8.70 -5.58 -14.89
CA GLU A 38 -7.56 -6.27 -15.49
C GLU A 38 -7.16 -7.55 -14.74
N LYS A 39 -7.60 -7.70 -13.46
CA LYS A 39 -7.20 -8.79 -12.55
C LYS A 39 -5.68 -8.86 -12.33
N LEU A 40 -4.99 -7.73 -12.44
CA LEU A 40 -3.53 -7.64 -12.34
C LEU A 40 -3.13 -6.56 -11.32
N ALA A 41 -2.14 -6.88 -10.47
CA ALA A 41 -1.58 -5.92 -9.52
C ALA A 41 -0.11 -6.24 -9.21
N CYS A 42 0.71 -5.21 -8.99
CA CYS A 42 2.05 -5.33 -8.41
C CYS A 42 2.02 -5.12 -6.89
N CYS A 43 3.17 -5.19 -6.22
CA CYS A 43 3.27 -4.97 -4.77
C CYS A 43 2.70 -3.60 -4.34
N LEU A 44 3.02 -2.53 -5.06
CA LEU A 44 2.53 -1.19 -4.73
C LEU A 44 1.02 -1.06 -4.98
N ASP A 45 0.50 -1.66 -6.05
CA ASP A 45 -0.94 -1.66 -6.36
C ASP A 45 -1.74 -2.35 -5.25
N THR A 46 -1.31 -3.55 -4.79
CA THR A 46 -1.97 -4.28 -3.70
C THR A 46 -1.87 -3.55 -2.36
N THR A 47 -0.73 -2.92 -2.09
CA THR A 47 -0.51 -2.13 -0.87
C THR A 47 -1.44 -0.92 -0.82
N ILE A 48 -1.53 -0.15 -1.90
CA ILE A 48 -2.41 1.02 -1.99
C ILE A 48 -3.89 0.61 -1.97
N LEU A 49 -4.25 -0.49 -2.67
CA LEU A 49 -5.62 -1.00 -2.67
C LEU A 49 -6.09 -1.35 -1.26
N LEU A 50 -5.29 -2.17 -0.54
CA LEU A 50 -5.67 -2.58 0.82
C LEU A 50 -5.63 -1.40 1.80
N SER A 51 -4.70 -0.46 1.64
CA SER A 51 -4.66 0.79 2.41
C SER A 51 -5.94 1.61 2.21
N ALA A 52 -6.35 1.83 0.96
CA ALA A 52 -7.56 2.60 0.66
C ALA A 52 -8.83 1.94 1.23
N LEU A 53 -8.94 0.62 1.17
CA LEU A 53 -10.06 -0.12 1.77
C LEU A 53 -10.03 -0.06 3.31
N ALA A 54 -8.83 -0.11 3.91
CA ALA A 54 -8.67 0.03 5.37
C ALA A 54 -9.06 1.44 5.84
N GLU A 55 -8.68 2.51 5.11
CA GLU A 55 -9.12 3.88 5.39
C GLU A 55 -10.66 4.00 5.39
N GLN A 56 -11.36 3.33 4.46
CA GLN A 56 -12.84 3.38 4.37
C GLN A 56 -13.54 2.79 5.60
N ILE A 57 -12.89 1.91 6.32
CA ILE A 57 -13.41 1.32 7.57
C ILE A 57 -12.79 1.96 8.83
N GLY A 58 -12.12 3.11 8.68
CA GLY A 58 -11.60 3.92 9.78
C GLY A 58 -10.28 3.40 10.36
N LEU A 59 -9.48 2.66 9.61
CA LEU A 59 -8.16 2.21 10.04
C LEU A 59 -7.07 3.12 9.48
N ASP A 60 -6.14 3.51 10.34
CA ASP A 60 -4.97 4.29 9.95
C ASP A 60 -3.86 3.37 9.42
N THR A 61 -3.27 3.73 8.28
CA THR A 61 -2.34 2.86 7.56
C THR A 61 -0.98 3.51 7.30
N LEU A 62 0.03 2.65 7.10
CA LEU A 62 1.38 2.98 6.68
C LEU A 62 1.69 2.30 5.36
N LEU A 63 2.17 3.03 4.37
CA LEU A 63 2.75 2.44 3.17
C LEU A 63 4.25 2.22 3.44
N ILE A 64 4.68 0.97 3.54
CA ILE A 64 6.09 0.62 3.75
C ILE A 64 6.75 0.46 2.39
N ILE A 65 7.85 1.16 2.18
CA ILE A 65 8.61 1.15 0.94
C ILE A 65 10.01 0.62 1.22
N GLU A 66 10.36 -0.46 0.54
CA GLU A 66 11.68 -1.08 0.53
C GLU A 66 12.25 -1.12 -0.89
N GLU A 67 13.50 -1.50 -1.02
CA GLU A 67 14.14 -1.73 -2.32
C GLU A 67 13.36 -2.78 -3.13
N GLY A 68 12.72 -2.32 -4.21
CA GLY A 68 11.97 -3.18 -5.11
C GLY A 68 10.68 -3.78 -4.53
N HIS A 69 10.23 -3.35 -3.35
CA HIS A 69 9.07 -3.93 -2.68
C HIS A 69 8.27 -2.91 -1.88
N SER A 70 6.99 -3.23 -1.63
CA SER A 70 6.13 -2.48 -0.73
C SER A 70 5.12 -3.41 -0.06
N TYR A 71 4.77 -3.08 1.19
CA TYR A 71 3.76 -3.78 1.97
C TYR A 71 3.06 -2.81 2.93
N LEU A 72 2.02 -3.27 3.61
CA LEU A 72 1.15 -2.43 4.40
C LEU A 72 1.47 -2.54 5.90
N GLY A 73 1.49 -1.39 6.60
CA GLY A 73 1.34 -1.32 8.04
C GLY A 73 -0.06 -0.81 8.41
N VAL A 74 -0.59 -1.24 9.54
CA VAL A 74 -1.86 -0.76 10.09
C VAL A 74 -1.67 -0.45 11.57
N TRP A 75 -1.99 0.76 11.96
CA TRP A 75 -2.01 1.16 13.36
C TRP A 75 -3.14 0.46 14.10
N LEU A 76 -2.84 -0.10 15.27
CA LEU A 76 -3.81 -0.77 16.15
C LEU A 76 -4.39 0.16 17.20
N ASN A 77 -3.71 1.26 17.47
CA ASN A 77 -4.12 2.28 18.43
C ASN A 77 -4.02 3.67 17.78
N GLU A 78 -4.75 4.65 18.30
CA GLU A 78 -4.53 6.04 17.93
C GLU A 78 -3.10 6.44 18.32
N THR A 79 -2.32 6.86 17.33
CA THR A 79 -0.94 7.32 17.55
C THR A 79 -0.89 8.84 17.39
N PRO A 80 -0.88 9.58 18.50
CA PRO A 80 -0.64 11.01 18.44
C PRO A 80 0.81 11.29 18.02
N ASN A 81 1.01 12.30 17.17
CA ASN A 81 2.32 12.83 16.78
C ASN A 81 3.27 11.84 16.06
N VAL A 82 2.76 11.14 15.07
CA VAL A 82 3.60 10.42 14.12
C VAL A 82 4.01 11.35 12.98
N ASP A 83 5.24 11.26 12.53
CA ASP A 83 5.70 11.99 11.36
C ASP A 83 5.04 11.43 10.09
N LEU A 84 4.86 12.31 9.09
CA LEU A 84 4.35 11.90 7.78
C LEU A 84 5.22 10.81 7.14
N ILE A 85 6.52 10.96 7.29
CA ILE A 85 7.53 10.03 6.79
C ILE A 85 8.33 9.50 7.98
N ILE A 86 8.43 8.19 8.09
CA ILE A 86 9.25 7.47 9.06
C ILE A 86 10.37 6.82 8.27
N ASP A 87 11.59 7.27 8.43
CA ASP A 87 12.80 6.78 7.75
C ASP A 87 13.69 5.90 8.65
N ASP A 88 13.29 5.73 9.92
CA ASP A 88 13.95 4.83 10.87
C ASP A 88 13.15 3.53 11.06
N ILE A 89 13.68 2.44 10.51
CA ILE A 89 13.08 1.10 10.68
C ILE A 89 13.09 0.64 12.15
N GLN A 90 14.03 1.09 12.98
CA GLN A 90 14.09 0.73 14.39
C GLN A 90 12.88 1.31 15.15
N ALA A 91 12.46 2.52 14.78
CA ALA A 91 11.23 3.11 15.32
C ALA A 91 10.00 2.24 15.00
N LEU A 92 9.90 1.72 13.78
CA LEU A 92 8.81 0.81 13.38
C LEU A 92 8.88 -0.55 14.10
N ARG A 93 10.07 -1.13 14.25
CA ARG A 93 10.28 -2.38 15.01
C ARG A 93 9.83 -2.23 16.45
N LYS A 94 10.22 -1.13 17.11
CA LYS A 94 9.79 -0.82 18.47
C LYS A 94 8.27 -0.74 18.58
N ARG A 95 7.59 -0.05 17.64
CA ARG A 95 6.12 0.05 17.60
C ARG A 95 5.47 -1.31 17.40
N TYR A 96 6.05 -2.15 16.54
CA TYR A 96 5.58 -3.51 16.34
C TYR A 96 5.72 -4.35 17.61
N ASP A 97 6.85 -4.28 18.31
CA ASP A 97 7.10 -5.02 19.55
C ASP A 97 6.19 -4.57 20.69
N LEU A 98 5.75 -3.31 20.70
CA LEU A 98 4.76 -2.78 21.63
C LEU A 98 3.31 -3.15 21.26
N GLY A 99 3.10 -3.81 20.11
CA GLY A 99 1.76 -4.15 19.64
C GLY A 99 0.94 -2.94 19.16
N GLU A 100 1.61 -1.86 18.75
CA GLU A 100 0.96 -0.62 18.28
C GLU A 100 0.69 -0.63 16.79
N VAL A 101 1.40 -1.46 16.02
CA VAL A 101 1.27 -1.60 14.57
C VAL A 101 1.36 -3.06 14.17
N VAL A 102 0.64 -3.44 13.14
CA VAL A 102 0.76 -4.75 12.48
C VAL A 102 1.14 -4.55 11.02
N PHE A 103 1.93 -5.47 10.47
CA PHE A 103 2.34 -5.44 9.06
C PHE A 103 1.71 -6.57 8.28
N ILE A 104 1.44 -6.33 6.99
CA ILE A 104 0.71 -7.23 6.10
C ILE A 104 1.44 -7.29 4.76
N GLU A 105 1.89 -8.48 4.37
CA GLU A 105 2.46 -8.72 3.04
C GLU A 105 1.32 -8.83 2.00
N THR A 106 1.07 -7.73 1.31
CA THR A 106 -0.12 -7.58 0.46
C THR A 106 -0.05 -8.36 -0.85
N THR A 107 1.15 -8.70 -1.35
CA THR A 107 1.29 -9.50 -2.59
C THR A 107 0.75 -10.91 -2.43
N LEU A 108 0.63 -11.42 -1.20
CA LEU A 108 0.03 -12.73 -0.93
C LEU A 108 -1.46 -12.80 -1.27
N LEU A 109 -2.13 -11.67 -1.49
CA LEU A 109 -3.47 -11.62 -2.09
C LEU A 109 -3.51 -12.31 -3.46
N THR A 110 -2.43 -12.21 -4.23
CA THR A 110 -2.34 -12.79 -5.58
C THR A 110 -1.97 -14.29 -5.57
N GLN A 111 -1.70 -14.86 -4.39
CA GLN A 111 -1.31 -16.25 -4.22
C GLN A 111 -2.41 -17.09 -3.55
N GLN A 112 -3.58 -16.53 -3.31
CA GLN A 112 -4.74 -17.20 -2.70
C GLN A 112 -4.44 -17.79 -1.30
N VAL A 113 -3.57 -17.13 -0.52
CA VAL A 113 -3.22 -17.58 0.83
C VAL A 113 -4.03 -16.85 1.90
N LYS A 114 -4.14 -17.48 3.08
CA LYS A 114 -4.88 -16.94 4.22
C LYS A 114 -4.22 -15.67 4.78
N PHE A 115 -5.02 -14.78 5.33
CA PHE A 115 -4.57 -13.53 5.98
C PHE A 115 -3.46 -13.75 7.03
N ALA A 116 -3.55 -14.81 7.82
CA ALA A 116 -2.52 -15.16 8.80
C ALA A 116 -1.12 -15.35 8.19
N SER A 117 -1.04 -15.88 6.96
CA SER A 117 0.24 -16.03 6.25
C SER A 117 0.81 -14.66 5.86
N ALA A 118 -0.04 -13.71 5.45
CA ALA A 118 0.38 -12.36 5.13
C ALA A 118 0.95 -11.61 6.34
N LEU A 119 0.35 -11.82 7.52
CA LEU A 119 0.86 -11.27 8.77
C LEU A 119 2.21 -11.89 9.16
N GLU A 120 2.33 -13.21 9.07
CA GLU A 120 3.57 -13.90 9.45
C GLU A 120 4.73 -13.56 8.50
N THR A 121 4.46 -13.45 7.21
CA THR A 121 5.48 -13.05 6.23
C THR A 121 5.97 -11.62 6.49
N ALA A 122 5.07 -10.67 6.69
CA ALA A 122 5.46 -9.28 6.97
C ALA A 122 6.18 -9.15 8.33
N LYS A 123 5.80 -9.95 9.34
CA LYS A 123 6.51 -10.04 10.61
C LYS A 123 7.97 -10.49 10.40
N GLN A 124 8.21 -11.46 9.53
CA GLN A 124 9.57 -11.88 9.19
C GLN A 124 10.36 -10.73 8.57
N TYR A 125 9.75 -9.92 7.69
CA TYR A 125 10.42 -8.77 7.07
C TYR A 125 10.84 -7.72 8.11
N ILE A 126 9.94 -7.33 9.01
CA ILE A 126 10.24 -6.30 10.01
C ILE A 126 11.24 -6.78 11.07
N LYS A 127 11.25 -8.08 11.40
CA LYS A 127 12.14 -8.68 12.39
C LYS A 127 13.53 -9.00 11.85
N ASP A 128 13.70 -9.15 10.55
CA ASP A 128 14.98 -9.49 9.93
C ASP A 128 15.89 -8.27 9.86
N GLU A 129 16.88 -8.23 10.75
CA GLU A 129 17.87 -7.14 10.78
C GLU A 129 18.71 -7.08 9.51
N SER A 130 18.92 -8.21 8.83
CA SER A 130 19.67 -8.25 7.57
C SER A 130 18.99 -7.48 6.45
N ARG A 131 17.67 -7.26 6.53
CA ARG A 131 16.88 -6.47 5.58
C ARG A 131 16.89 -4.96 5.84
N GLN A 132 17.50 -4.49 6.91
CA GLN A 132 17.48 -3.06 7.27
C GLN A 132 17.94 -2.15 6.13
N HIS A 133 18.94 -2.57 5.36
CA HIS A 133 19.47 -1.81 4.22
C HIS A 133 18.49 -1.66 3.07
N LYS A 134 17.43 -2.47 3.01
CA LYS A 134 16.38 -2.39 1.99
C LYS A 134 15.30 -1.37 2.32
N PHE A 135 15.12 -1.05 3.58
CA PHE A 135 14.10 -0.11 4.01
C PHE A 135 14.44 1.31 3.56
N TYR A 136 13.52 1.96 2.86
CA TYR A 136 13.65 3.35 2.48
C TYR A 136 12.88 4.26 3.42
N LEU A 137 11.58 4.02 3.57
CA LEU A 137 10.70 4.82 4.41
C LEU A 137 9.33 4.16 4.60
N ALA A 138 8.58 4.65 5.59
CA ALA A 138 7.15 4.43 5.68
C ALA A 138 6.40 5.77 5.58
N ILE A 139 5.27 5.77 4.87
CA ILE A 139 4.41 6.94 4.70
C ILE A 139 3.15 6.71 5.55
N ASP A 140 2.91 7.60 6.52
CA ASP A 140 1.67 7.61 7.27
C ASP A 140 0.55 8.24 6.46
N VAL A 141 -0.48 7.45 6.13
CA VAL A 141 -1.56 7.88 5.26
C VAL A 141 -2.45 8.90 5.95
N ARG A 142 -2.75 8.71 7.24
CA ARG A 142 -3.51 9.69 8.02
C ARG A 142 -2.81 11.04 8.09
N GLN A 143 -1.50 11.06 8.40
CA GLN A 143 -0.72 12.29 8.40
C GLN A 143 -0.68 12.95 7.03
N SER A 144 -0.65 12.16 5.96
CA SER A 144 -0.76 12.66 4.58
C SER A 144 -2.09 13.41 4.38
N ARG A 145 -3.21 12.85 4.84
CA ARG A 145 -4.53 13.49 4.75
C ARG A 145 -4.61 14.77 5.58
N LEU A 146 -4.09 14.77 6.81
CA LEU A 146 -4.05 15.94 7.67
C LEU A 146 -3.22 17.10 7.07
N ARG A 147 -2.19 16.78 6.27
CA ARG A 147 -1.38 17.76 5.53
C ARG A 147 -1.94 18.12 4.16
N GLY A 148 -3.16 17.71 3.84
CA GLY A 148 -3.87 18.08 2.61
C GLY A 148 -3.51 17.26 1.38
N ILE A 149 -2.73 16.17 1.51
CA ILE A 149 -2.46 15.24 0.41
C ILE A 149 -3.72 14.43 0.15
N LYS A 150 -4.35 14.66 -1.00
CA LYS A 150 -5.60 14.00 -1.36
C LYS A 150 -5.34 12.67 -2.07
N PRO A 151 -6.27 11.70 -1.97
CA PRO A 151 -6.24 10.50 -2.79
C PRO A 151 -6.29 10.85 -4.28
N ILE A 152 -5.68 10.00 -5.11
CA ILE A 152 -5.84 10.11 -6.56
C ILE A 152 -7.31 9.84 -6.88
N SER A 153 -7.97 10.80 -7.55
CA SER A 153 -9.35 10.63 -7.96
C SER A 153 -9.47 9.58 -9.06
N SER A 154 -10.41 8.64 -8.91
CA SER A 154 -10.80 7.70 -9.97
C SER A 154 -11.62 8.37 -11.06
N TYR A 155 -12.07 9.59 -10.84
CA TYR A 155 -12.81 10.41 -11.79
C TYR A 155 -11.82 11.13 -12.70
N GLN A 156 -11.44 10.52 -13.82
CA GLN A 156 -10.88 11.27 -14.92
C GLN A 156 -12.03 12.12 -15.52
N ASP A 157 -11.95 13.43 -15.31
CA ASP A 157 -12.77 14.38 -16.05
C ASP A 157 -12.59 14.12 -17.55
N LYS A 158 -13.65 13.64 -18.21
CA LYS A 158 -13.73 13.52 -19.68
C LYS A 158 -13.79 14.88 -20.40
N LYS A 159 -13.32 15.95 -19.73
CA LYS A 159 -13.42 17.32 -20.24
C LYS A 159 -12.27 17.81 -21.11
N ASN A 160 -11.18 17.05 -21.28
CA ASN A 160 -10.02 17.54 -22.05
C ASN A 160 -9.87 16.95 -23.45
N HIS A 161 -10.95 16.51 -24.11
CA HIS A 161 -10.88 16.02 -25.50
C HIS A 161 -11.87 16.68 -26.47
N LEU A 162 -12.37 17.87 -26.18
CA LEU A 162 -13.31 18.56 -27.08
C LEU A 162 -12.83 19.94 -27.59
N ASP A 163 -11.58 20.35 -27.33
CA ASP A 163 -11.13 21.69 -27.78
C ASP A 163 -9.94 21.68 -28.73
N GLU A 164 -9.64 20.59 -29.43
CA GLU A 164 -8.58 20.59 -30.47
C GLU A 164 -9.08 20.24 -31.89
N THR A 165 -10.33 20.52 -32.22
CA THR A 165 -10.84 20.39 -33.58
C THR A 165 -11.74 21.56 -33.92
N GLU A 166 -11.16 22.78 -33.96
CA GLU A 166 -11.65 23.91 -34.75
C GLU A 166 -10.58 25.02 -34.77
N ILE A 167 -9.63 24.92 -35.69
CA ILE A 167 -9.11 26.04 -36.50
C ILE A 167 -8.51 25.43 -37.76
#